data_8bbaef59e4f136f542a3e68a401048e8
#
_entry.id   8bbaef59e4f136f542a3e68a401048e8
#
_cell.length_a   1.000
_cell.length_b   1.000
_cell.length_c   1.000
_cell.angle_alpha   90.00
_cell.angle_beta   90.00
_cell.angle_gamma   90.00
#
_symmetry.space_group_name_H-M   'P 1'
#
loop_
_entity.id
_entity.type
_entity.pdbx_description
1 polymer ?
#
loop_
_entity_poly.entity_id
_entity_poly.type
_entity_poly.pdbx_seq_one_letter_code
_entity_poly.pdbx_strand_id
1 'polypeptide(L)'
;DVYKRQMLVTSAIGAFVSNTGTVALMLPIVVSLAMSAKMNPSRLLMPLAFASSMGGMMTLIGTPPNLVIQNTLTSAGFEPLSFFTFLPVGLVSVAVGTLVLMPLSKWFLSKKGQKDDNSRSGKSLKELVNEYGLSSNLFRMQVIKDSLLLGKTILDLDIRRKYGLNIMEVRRGDA
;
A
#
# COMPACT_ATOMS: atom_id res chain seq x y z
N ASP A 1 -6.23 -14.34 16.93
CA ASP A 1 -5.44 -15.20 16.06
C ASP A 1 -5.52 -14.86 14.57
N VAL A 2 -6.36 -13.89 14.18
CA VAL A 2 -6.44 -13.39 12.79
C VAL A 2 -5.08 -12.84 12.35
N TYR A 3 -4.39 -12.09 13.20
CA TYR A 3 -3.05 -11.53 12.90
C TYR A 3 -2.01 -12.61 12.59
N LYS A 4 -1.98 -13.71 13.37
CA LYS A 4 -1.03 -14.81 13.15
C LYS A 4 -1.26 -15.45 11.79
N ARG A 5 -2.51 -15.80 11.49
CA ARG A 5 -2.88 -16.39 10.21
C ARG A 5 -2.57 -15.48 9.05
N GLN A 6 -2.90 -14.19 9.17
CA GLN A 6 -2.59 -13.18 8.17
C GLN A 6 -1.08 -13.09 7.92
N MET A 7 -0.26 -12.96 8.99
CA MET A 7 1.19 -12.85 8.83
C MET A 7 1.80 -14.08 8.17
N LEU A 8 1.40 -15.29 8.58
CA LEU A 8 1.89 -16.53 7.97
C LEU A 8 1.53 -16.63 6.49
N VAL A 9 0.26 -16.39 6.14
CA VAL A 9 -0.19 -16.44 4.74
C VAL A 9 0.51 -15.38 3.91
N THR A 10 0.60 -14.15 4.41
CA THR A 10 1.28 -13.05 3.70
C THR A 10 2.77 -13.35 3.51
N SER A 11 3.45 -13.89 4.53
CA SER A 11 4.86 -14.25 4.41
C SER A 11 5.10 -15.39 3.42
N ALA A 12 4.21 -16.39 3.41
CA ALA A 12 4.28 -17.49 2.44
C ALA A 12 4.10 -16.99 1.00
N ILE A 13 3.15 -16.08 0.76
CA ILE A 13 2.96 -15.46 -0.55
C ILE A 13 4.17 -14.58 -0.89
N GLY A 14 4.66 -13.78 0.07
CA GLY A 14 5.80 -12.89 -0.09
C GLY A 14 7.10 -13.62 -0.42
N ALA A 15 7.24 -14.89 -0.05
CA ALA A 15 8.39 -15.71 -0.40
C ALA A 15 8.53 -15.94 -1.91
N PHE A 16 7.42 -15.96 -2.65
CA PHE A 16 7.40 -16.24 -4.10
C PHE A 16 7.05 -15.02 -4.95
N VAL A 17 6.36 -14.06 -4.36
CA VAL A 17 5.94 -12.83 -5.03
C VAL A 17 6.68 -11.65 -4.40
N SER A 18 7.06 -10.66 -5.20
CA SER A 18 7.73 -9.47 -4.67
C SER A 18 6.92 -8.82 -3.54
N ASN A 19 7.61 -8.16 -2.60
CA ASN A 19 6.95 -7.47 -1.46
C ASN A 19 5.82 -6.55 -1.91
N THR A 20 6.05 -5.76 -2.96
CA THR A 20 5.05 -4.84 -3.52
C THR A 20 3.87 -5.59 -4.11
N GLY A 21 4.11 -6.66 -4.87
CA GLY A 21 3.06 -7.51 -5.43
C GLY A 21 2.22 -8.18 -4.35
N THR A 22 2.87 -8.70 -3.31
CA THR A 22 2.19 -9.31 -2.16
C THR A 22 1.29 -8.32 -1.45
N VAL A 23 1.80 -7.11 -1.16
CA VAL A 23 0.98 -6.05 -0.53
C VAL A 23 -0.18 -5.65 -1.44
N ALA A 24 0.05 -5.46 -2.74
CA ALA A 24 -1.00 -5.09 -3.68
C ALA A 24 -2.12 -6.13 -3.77
N LEU A 25 -1.78 -7.42 -3.78
CA LEU A 25 -2.76 -8.51 -3.80
C LEU A 25 -3.53 -8.64 -2.48
N MET A 26 -2.83 -8.52 -1.36
CA MET A 26 -3.41 -8.75 -0.04
C MET A 26 -4.15 -7.54 0.53
N LEU A 27 -3.83 -6.32 0.06
CA LEU A 27 -4.40 -5.08 0.58
C LEU A 27 -5.93 -5.05 0.53
N PRO A 28 -6.61 -5.31 -0.60
CA PRO A 28 -8.06 -5.31 -0.65
C PRO A 28 -8.69 -6.38 0.23
N ILE A 29 -8.05 -7.57 0.32
CA ILE A 29 -8.50 -8.67 1.17
C ILE A 29 -8.44 -8.28 2.65
N VAL A 30 -7.31 -7.70 3.06
CA VAL A 30 -7.07 -7.30 4.45
C VAL A 30 -7.96 -6.13 4.87
N VAL A 31 -8.19 -5.17 3.98
CA VAL A 31 -9.13 -4.06 4.23
C VAL A 31 -10.57 -4.59 4.37
N SER A 32 -11.00 -5.46 3.47
CA SER A 32 -12.33 -6.11 3.55
C SER A 32 -12.51 -6.90 4.83
N LEU A 33 -11.48 -7.66 5.24
CA LEU A 33 -11.48 -8.43 6.48
C LEU A 33 -11.57 -7.51 7.71
N ALA A 34 -10.84 -6.40 7.72
CA ALA A 34 -10.89 -5.42 8.79
C ALA A 34 -12.29 -4.80 8.93
N MET A 35 -12.89 -4.44 7.79
CA MET A 35 -14.26 -3.89 7.75
C MET A 35 -15.28 -4.92 8.26
N SER A 36 -15.21 -6.17 7.82
CA SER A 36 -16.09 -7.26 8.27
C SER A 36 -15.94 -7.55 9.76
N ALA A 37 -14.73 -7.42 10.30
CA ALA A 37 -14.43 -7.59 11.72
C ALA A 37 -14.70 -6.34 12.57
N LYS A 38 -15.21 -5.25 11.96
CA LYS A 38 -15.42 -3.94 12.61
C LYS A 38 -14.16 -3.42 13.31
N MET A 39 -13.00 -3.62 12.68
CA MET A 39 -11.70 -3.22 13.19
C MET A 39 -11.12 -2.10 12.32
N ASN A 40 -10.25 -1.27 12.92
CA ASN A 40 -9.51 -0.28 12.14
C ASN A 40 -8.54 -0.99 11.18
N PRO A 41 -8.63 -0.74 9.84
CA PRO A 41 -7.75 -1.36 8.84
C PRO A 41 -6.27 -1.19 9.13
N SER A 42 -5.85 -0.07 9.72
CA SER A 42 -4.44 0.21 10.07
C SER A 42 -3.83 -0.87 10.97
N ARG A 43 -4.63 -1.54 11.78
CA ARG A 43 -4.17 -2.63 12.67
C ARG A 43 -3.74 -3.87 11.90
N LEU A 44 -4.28 -4.08 10.71
CA LEU A 44 -3.96 -5.22 9.85
C LEU A 44 -2.97 -4.83 8.74
N LEU A 45 -2.98 -3.57 8.30
CA LEU A 45 -2.10 -3.10 7.22
C LEU A 45 -0.63 -3.02 7.65
N MET A 46 -0.35 -2.62 8.89
CA MET A 46 1.02 -2.59 9.40
C MET A 46 1.64 -3.99 9.47
N PRO A 47 1.00 -5.01 10.10
CA PRO A 47 1.49 -6.39 10.04
C PRO A 47 1.61 -6.93 8.62
N LEU A 48 0.72 -6.53 7.69
CA LEU A 48 0.77 -6.92 6.27
C LEU A 48 2.10 -6.49 5.63
N ALA A 49 2.49 -5.22 5.79
CA ALA A 49 3.71 -4.68 5.21
C ALA A 49 4.96 -5.39 5.73
N PHE A 50 5.04 -5.60 7.04
CA PHE A 50 6.18 -6.32 7.65
C PHE A 50 6.23 -7.79 7.24
N ALA A 51 5.08 -8.50 7.25
CA ALA A 51 5.01 -9.89 6.85
C ALA A 51 5.41 -10.11 5.38
N SER A 52 5.01 -9.19 4.50
CA SER A 52 5.42 -9.20 3.10
C SER A 52 6.94 -9.05 2.96
N SER A 53 7.54 -8.10 3.67
CA SER A 53 8.99 -7.87 3.62
C SER A 53 9.79 -9.05 4.18
N MET A 54 9.35 -9.62 5.31
CA MET A 54 10.00 -10.80 5.91
C MET A 54 9.84 -12.04 5.03
N GLY A 55 8.67 -12.21 4.40
CA GLY A 55 8.44 -13.29 3.44
C GLY A 55 9.38 -13.19 2.23
N GLY A 56 9.55 -12.00 1.69
CA GLY A 56 10.45 -11.76 0.56
C GLY A 56 11.91 -12.13 0.82
N MET A 57 12.35 -12.14 2.07
CA MET A 57 13.70 -12.56 2.43
C MET A 57 13.90 -14.08 2.41
N MET A 58 12.84 -14.89 2.32
CA MET A 58 12.97 -16.36 2.42
C MET A 58 13.55 -17.02 1.18
N THR A 59 13.35 -16.43 0.01
CA THR A 59 13.80 -17.02 -1.26
C THR A 59 14.67 -16.07 -2.05
N LEU A 60 15.39 -16.64 -3.02
CA LEU A 60 16.29 -15.87 -3.87
C LEU A 60 15.54 -14.80 -4.70
N ILE A 61 14.31 -15.08 -5.14
CA ILE A 61 13.52 -14.18 -6.00
C ILE A 61 12.55 -13.28 -5.25
N GLY A 62 12.33 -13.49 -3.96
CA GLY A 62 11.35 -12.76 -3.17
C GLY A 62 11.67 -11.28 -3.00
N THR A 63 12.95 -10.89 -3.11
CA THR A 63 13.37 -9.49 -3.02
C THR A 63 14.58 -9.20 -3.92
N PRO A 64 14.64 -8.04 -4.60
CA PRO A 64 15.74 -7.68 -5.50
C PRO A 64 17.14 -7.74 -4.88
N PRO A 65 17.38 -7.33 -3.62
CA PRO A 65 18.70 -7.46 -3.00
C PRO A 65 19.29 -8.86 -3.01
N ASN A 66 18.48 -9.90 -2.86
CA ASN A 66 18.95 -11.29 -2.89
C ASN A 66 19.51 -11.65 -4.28
N LEU A 67 18.86 -11.18 -5.35
CA LEU A 67 19.34 -11.37 -6.72
C LEU A 67 20.64 -10.60 -7.00
N VAL A 68 20.78 -9.39 -6.43
CA VAL A 68 22.01 -8.60 -6.56
C VAL A 68 23.19 -9.34 -5.89
N ILE A 69 22.98 -9.87 -4.70
CA ILE A 69 23.99 -10.67 -3.99
C ILE A 69 24.37 -11.91 -4.83
N GLN A 70 23.38 -12.62 -5.34
CA GLN A 70 23.59 -13.79 -6.21
C GLN A 70 24.45 -13.43 -7.42
N ASN A 71 24.10 -12.37 -8.14
CA ASN A 71 24.84 -11.95 -9.32
C ASN A 71 26.27 -11.50 -8.99
N THR A 72 26.45 -10.82 -7.86
CA THR A 72 27.79 -10.40 -7.41
C THR A 72 28.67 -11.60 -7.06
N LEU A 73 28.14 -12.60 -6.36
CA LEU A 73 28.86 -13.82 -6.01
C LEU A 73 29.27 -14.59 -7.26
N THR A 74 28.35 -14.79 -8.20
CA THR A 74 28.65 -15.50 -9.46
C THR A 74 29.65 -14.75 -10.31
N SER A 75 29.57 -13.41 -10.37
CA SER A 75 30.55 -12.57 -11.07
C SER A 75 31.95 -12.63 -10.44
N ALA A 76 32.02 -12.85 -9.13
CA ALA A 76 33.28 -13.03 -8.40
C ALA A 76 33.86 -14.46 -8.48
N GLY A 77 33.20 -15.37 -9.22
CA GLY A 77 33.65 -16.74 -9.42
C GLY A 77 33.25 -17.72 -8.30
N PHE A 78 32.33 -17.33 -7.42
CA PHE A 78 31.77 -18.23 -6.41
C PHE A 78 30.59 -19.04 -6.98
N GLU A 79 30.30 -20.16 -6.34
CA GLU A 79 29.16 -20.99 -6.70
C GLU A 79 27.84 -20.22 -6.47
N PRO A 80 26.83 -20.40 -7.35
CA PRO A 80 25.54 -19.77 -7.20
C PRO A 80 24.81 -20.27 -5.93
N LEU A 81 24.13 -19.36 -5.25
CA LEU A 81 23.31 -19.68 -4.08
C LEU A 81 22.09 -20.51 -4.52
N SER A 82 21.68 -21.47 -3.70
CA SER A 82 20.46 -22.22 -3.90
C SER A 82 19.23 -21.31 -3.69
N PHE A 83 18.12 -21.66 -4.34
CA PHE A 83 16.85 -20.92 -4.24
C PHE A 83 16.39 -20.68 -2.79
N PHE A 84 16.61 -21.66 -1.91
CA PHE A 84 16.21 -21.62 -0.50
C PHE A 84 17.36 -21.31 0.47
N THR A 85 18.48 -20.80 0.00
CA THR A 85 19.63 -20.46 0.88
C THR A 85 19.25 -19.49 1.99
N PHE A 86 18.34 -18.56 1.71
CA PHE A 86 17.88 -17.56 2.67
C PHE A 86 16.71 -18.02 3.57
N LEU A 87 16.16 -19.22 3.32
CA LEU A 87 14.99 -19.74 4.04
C LEU A 87 15.16 -19.78 5.57
N PRO A 88 16.28 -20.26 6.13
CA PRO A 88 16.47 -20.31 7.57
C PRO A 88 16.41 -18.92 8.22
N VAL A 89 17.07 -17.94 7.59
CA VAL A 89 17.10 -16.55 8.07
C VAL A 89 15.69 -15.93 7.96
N GLY A 90 15.00 -16.16 6.86
CA GLY A 90 13.64 -15.70 6.65
C GLY A 90 12.66 -16.28 7.65
N LEU A 91 12.74 -17.57 7.97
CA LEU A 91 11.90 -18.22 8.99
C LEU A 91 12.11 -17.63 10.38
N VAL A 92 13.37 -17.44 10.78
CA VAL A 92 13.71 -16.79 12.06
C VAL A 92 13.14 -15.36 12.08
N SER A 93 13.31 -14.60 10.99
CA SER A 93 12.79 -13.23 10.88
C SER A 93 11.27 -13.18 11.02
N VAL A 94 10.54 -14.08 10.37
CA VAL A 94 9.07 -14.17 10.48
C VAL A 94 8.64 -14.55 11.89
N ALA A 95 9.33 -15.52 12.53
CA ALA A 95 9.02 -15.93 13.88
C ALA A 95 9.22 -14.78 14.89
N VAL A 96 10.40 -14.16 14.86
CA VAL A 96 10.72 -13.01 15.73
C VAL A 96 9.82 -11.82 15.42
N GLY A 97 9.64 -11.48 14.15
CA GLY A 97 8.78 -10.40 13.72
C GLY A 97 7.33 -10.59 14.16
N THR A 98 6.80 -11.80 14.05
CA THR A 98 5.45 -12.12 14.54
C THR A 98 5.33 -11.94 16.04
N LEU A 99 6.33 -12.41 16.81
CA LEU A 99 6.35 -12.26 18.26
C LEU A 99 6.44 -10.82 18.72
N VAL A 100 7.21 -9.98 18.02
CA VAL A 100 7.40 -8.56 18.35
C VAL A 100 6.24 -7.70 17.87
N LEU A 101 5.79 -7.91 16.64
CA LEU A 101 4.76 -7.05 16.03
C LEU A 101 3.37 -7.25 16.66
N MET A 102 3.07 -8.44 17.20
CA MET A 102 1.80 -8.67 17.87
C MET A 102 1.57 -7.77 19.08
N PRO A 103 2.44 -7.73 20.09
CA PRO A 103 2.26 -6.85 21.24
C PRO A 103 2.40 -5.39 20.84
N LEU A 104 3.33 -5.08 19.92
CA LEU A 104 3.56 -3.72 19.45
C LEU A 104 2.34 -3.15 18.72
N SER A 105 1.72 -3.92 17.84
CA SER A 105 0.48 -3.55 17.14
C SER A 105 -0.67 -3.30 18.12
N LYS A 106 -0.83 -4.14 19.13
CA LYS A 106 -1.84 -3.93 20.18
C LYS A 106 -1.56 -2.67 21.00
N TRP A 107 -0.30 -2.41 21.34
CA TRP A 107 0.06 -1.29 22.21
C TRP A 107 0.02 0.06 21.49
N PHE A 108 0.60 0.17 20.30
CA PHE A 108 0.65 1.42 19.55
C PHE A 108 -0.69 1.82 18.94
N LEU A 109 -1.43 0.87 18.36
CA LEU A 109 -2.68 1.18 17.69
C LEU A 109 -3.90 1.15 18.62
N SER A 110 -3.80 0.56 19.83
CA SER A 110 -4.86 0.63 20.82
C SER A 110 -5.00 2.04 21.43
N LYS A 111 -3.88 2.75 21.65
CA LYS A 111 -3.92 4.12 22.19
C LYS A 111 -4.50 5.17 21.25
N LYS A 112 -4.38 4.95 19.92
CA LYS A 112 -4.89 5.88 18.90
C LYS A 112 -6.34 5.60 18.48
N GLY A 113 -6.84 4.39 18.77
CA GLY A 113 -8.20 3.97 18.38
C GLY A 113 -9.32 4.50 19.27
N GLN A 114 -9.01 4.95 20.48
CA GLN A 114 -10.05 5.35 21.45
C GLN A 114 -10.52 6.80 21.29
N LYS A 115 -9.78 7.65 20.55
CA LYS A 115 -10.22 9.02 20.25
C LYS A 115 -10.91 9.19 18.89
N ASP A 116 -10.82 8.17 18.01
CA ASP A 116 -11.32 8.27 16.63
C ASP A 116 -12.53 7.36 16.33
N ASP A 117 -13.01 6.58 17.30
CA ASP A 117 -14.09 5.58 17.07
C ASP A 117 -15.46 6.23 16.80
N ASN A 118 -15.64 7.50 17.17
CA ASN A 118 -16.89 8.24 16.86
C ASN A 118 -16.87 8.98 15.50
N SER A 119 -15.74 8.96 14.77
CA SER A 119 -15.59 9.75 13.54
C SER A 119 -15.31 8.92 12.28
N ARG A 120 -15.21 7.58 12.36
CA ARG A 120 -14.77 6.75 11.20
C ARG A 120 -15.82 5.79 10.63
N SER A 121 -17.06 5.88 11.06
CA SER A 121 -18.17 5.35 10.28
C SER A 121 -18.47 6.35 9.16
N GLY A 122 -17.75 6.24 8.04
CA GLY A 122 -17.99 7.03 6.84
C GLY A 122 -17.66 8.50 7.00
N LYS A 123 -16.37 8.87 7.17
CA LYS A 123 -15.98 10.25 6.89
C LYS A 123 -16.47 10.60 5.49
N SER A 124 -17.40 11.54 5.42
CA SER A 124 -17.87 12.09 4.16
C SER A 124 -16.66 12.57 3.35
N LEU A 125 -16.69 12.42 2.03
CA LEU A 125 -15.69 13.01 1.14
C LEU A 125 -15.39 14.47 1.49
N LYS A 126 -16.39 15.21 2.03
CA LYS A 126 -16.24 16.59 2.51
C LYS A 126 -15.30 16.72 3.71
N GLU A 127 -15.30 15.76 4.65
CA GLU A 127 -14.41 15.81 5.83
C GLU A 127 -12.98 15.46 5.46
N LEU A 128 -12.79 14.50 4.54
CA LEU A 128 -11.45 14.18 4.00
C LEU A 128 -10.88 15.37 3.23
N VAL A 129 -11.70 16.04 2.42
CA VAL A 129 -11.32 17.24 1.67
C VAL A 129 -10.87 18.37 2.61
N ASN A 130 -11.55 18.56 3.75
CA ASN A 130 -11.17 19.55 4.76
C ASN A 130 -9.92 19.14 5.55
N GLU A 131 -9.80 17.89 5.95
CA GLU A 131 -8.67 17.39 6.75
C GLU A 131 -7.34 17.42 5.98
N TYR A 132 -7.40 17.16 4.68
CA TYR A 132 -6.22 17.22 3.80
C TYR A 132 -6.02 18.57 3.11
N GLY A 133 -6.83 19.59 3.47
CA GLY A 133 -6.73 20.93 2.89
C GLY A 133 -7.01 20.95 1.38
N LEU A 134 -7.69 19.95 0.84
CA LEU A 134 -7.95 19.81 -0.59
C LEU A 134 -8.97 20.85 -1.09
N SER A 135 -9.78 21.39 -0.19
CA SER A 135 -10.79 22.43 -0.50
C SER A 135 -10.17 23.72 -1.03
N SER A 136 -8.92 24.02 -0.68
CA SER A 136 -8.21 25.21 -1.19
C SER A 136 -7.57 24.99 -2.57
N ASN A 137 -7.39 23.73 -2.99
CA ASN A 137 -6.65 23.38 -4.21
C ASN A 137 -7.47 22.59 -5.24
N LEU A 138 -8.73 22.25 -4.94
CA LEU A 138 -9.64 21.55 -5.83
C LEU A 138 -10.79 22.48 -6.25
N PHE A 139 -10.83 22.81 -7.54
CA PHE A 139 -11.87 23.64 -8.11
C PHE A 139 -12.68 22.84 -9.10
N ARG A 140 -14.02 22.92 -9.00
CA ARG A 140 -14.92 22.38 -9.99
C ARG A 140 -15.32 23.50 -10.94
N MET A 141 -15.00 23.37 -12.22
CA MET A 141 -15.32 24.33 -13.25
C MET A 141 -16.25 23.70 -14.28
N GLN A 142 -17.21 24.47 -14.77
CA GLN A 142 -18.09 24.08 -15.85
C GLN A 142 -17.77 24.90 -17.08
N VAL A 143 -17.61 24.22 -18.22
CA VAL A 143 -17.37 24.87 -19.52
C VAL A 143 -18.70 25.41 -20.03
N ILE A 144 -18.80 26.73 -20.20
CA ILE A 144 -20.01 27.43 -20.71
C ILE A 144 -20.04 27.36 -22.24
N LYS A 145 -21.24 27.51 -22.82
CA LYS A 145 -21.45 27.36 -24.29
C LYS A 145 -20.63 28.32 -25.17
N ASP A 146 -20.14 29.44 -24.64
CA ASP A 146 -19.29 30.40 -25.37
C ASP A 146 -17.82 30.38 -24.93
N SER A 147 -17.38 29.30 -24.30
CA SER A 147 -15.99 29.18 -23.82
C SER A 147 -15.01 28.89 -24.95
N LEU A 148 -13.86 29.57 -24.91
CA LEU A 148 -12.71 29.31 -25.81
C LEU A 148 -12.12 27.89 -25.67
N LEU A 149 -12.62 27.11 -24.70
CA LEU A 149 -12.22 25.75 -24.46
C LEU A 149 -13.00 24.73 -25.31
N LEU A 150 -14.12 25.15 -25.92
CA LEU A 150 -14.95 24.28 -26.75
C LEU A 150 -14.23 23.85 -28.03
N GLY A 151 -14.36 22.58 -28.36
CA GLY A 151 -13.77 22.00 -29.58
C GLY A 151 -12.26 21.77 -29.53
N LYS A 152 -11.60 22.07 -28.43
CA LYS A 152 -10.16 21.81 -28.24
C LYS A 152 -9.91 20.57 -27.42
N THR A 153 -8.81 19.89 -27.69
CA THR A 153 -8.36 18.77 -26.86
C THR A 153 -7.63 19.26 -25.62
N ILE A 154 -7.58 18.43 -24.56
CA ILE A 154 -6.84 18.76 -23.32
C ILE A 154 -5.36 19.03 -23.61
N LEU A 155 -4.80 18.34 -24.63
CA LEU A 155 -3.43 18.52 -25.07
C LEU A 155 -3.22 19.90 -25.72
N ASP A 156 -4.15 20.35 -26.57
CA ASP A 156 -4.07 21.66 -27.24
C ASP A 156 -4.18 22.84 -26.27
N LEU A 157 -4.86 22.61 -25.14
CA LEU A 157 -5.08 23.64 -24.14
C LEU A 157 -3.86 23.89 -23.25
N ASP A 158 -2.95 22.92 -23.16
CA ASP A 158 -1.71 22.95 -22.33
C ASP A 158 -1.91 23.62 -20.95
N ILE A 159 -3.00 23.23 -20.27
CA ILE A 159 -3.50 23.87 -19.03
C ILE A 159 -2.46 23.81 -17.93
N ARG A 160 -1.70 22.71 -17.89
CA ARG A 160 -0.66 22.54 -16.88
C ARG A 160 0.45 23.58 -17.03
N ARG A 161 0.87 23.86 -18.26
CA ARG A 161 1.96 24.78 -18.55
C ARG A 161 1.54 26.23 -18.47
N LYS A 162 0.31 26.54 -18.91
CA LYS A 162 -0.22 27.91 -18.93
C LYS A 162 -0.72 28.40 -17.57
N TYR A 163 -1.35 27.50 -16.79
CA TYR A 163 -2.06 27.88 -15.57
C TYR A 163 -1.55 27.17 -14.31
N GLY A 164 -0.59 26.25 -14.42
CA GLY A 164 -0.10 25.44 -13.30
C GLY A 164 -1.14 24.46 -12.71
N LEU A 165 -2.23 24.18 -13.44
CA LEU A 165 -3.35 23.38 -13.00
C LEU A 165 -3.29 21.97 -13.57
N ASN A 166 -3.59 20.96 -12.74
CA ASN A 166 -3.77 19.58 -13.19
C ASN A 166 -5.27 19.26 -13.28
N ILE A 167 -5.69 18.74 -14.45
CA ILE A 167 -7.06 18.22 -14.61
C ILE A 167 -7.12 16.83 -13.99
N MET A 168 -7.97 16.66 -12.96
CA MET A 168 -8.16 15.39 -12.28
C MET A 168 -9.26 14.55 -12.95
N GLU A 169 -10.31 15.19 -13.41
CA GLU A 169 -11.46 14.51 -14.01
C GLU A 169 -12.18 15.43 -14.99
N VAL A 170 -12.69 14.85 -16.07
CA VAL A 170 -13.57 15.53 -17.04
C VAL A 170 -14.86 14.72 -17.12
N ARG A 171 -15.98 15.33 -16.75
CA ARG A 171 -17.33 14.74 -16.90
C ARG A 171 -18.05 15.36 -18.07
N ARG A 172 -18.70 14.52 -18.85
CA ARG A 172 -19.55 14.93 -19.97
C ARG A 172 -20.99 14.48 -19.68
N GLY A 173 -21.91 15.45 -19.54
CA GLY A 173 -23.31 15.17 -19.22
C GLY A 173 -23.57 15.02 -17.71
N ASP A 174 -24.86 15.03 -17.35
CA ASP A 174 -25.33 14.73 -16.01
C ASP A 174 -25.32 13.20 -15.82
N ALA A 175 -24.22 12.65 -15.32
CA ALA A 175 -24.12 11.28 -14.83
C ALA A 175 -23.64 11.32 -13.38
#